data_ed17b24d90837f635cd37a86e886a858
#
_entry.id   ed17b24d90837f635cd37a86e886a858
#
_cell.length_a   1.000
_cell.length_b   1.000
_cell.length_c   1.000
_cell.angle_alpha   90.00
_cell.angle_beta   90.00
_cell.angle_gamma   90.00
#
_symmetry.space_group_name_H-M   'P 1'
#
loop_
_entity.id
_entity.type
_entity.pdbx_description
1 polymer ?
#
loop_
_entity_poly.entity_id
_entity_poly.type
_entity_poly.pdbx_seq_one_letter_code
_entity_poly.pdbx_strand_id
1 'polypeptide(L)'
;MNTLQNRLKLGFAIYIAGSFTLFLQFFLYLLQSNIASTTDFAGYGYYLVAAFAHAGLFALIPYLLYILMSLACPFPRFNQGLLITFYFLLNIVAYLNGLVFQLYKFHINGLVLDMVFGQDAGQVFNFETSLILRFALTILAVGFLFSGIMWIAYRFYQRLRRRQIILYLVLFVCSTLSAHLVHAYAAASNQFSIQNVATCLPQFYPLTANKLMTKLGIIHHPVSHPQLNDTTTLNTGITYPLHPLISNDTVSRKNIIFILLDSWNPRIFDTETMPNLSGFATRSSVFTHHLSSSSGTRGSIFGLFFGISPTYWKAFELSGTSPLFIQTLLEQGYDVQTFPSATLQNPPFDRIIFGEVPHLRTETQGATPFERDTRLTADFLQSLDQKPDKPFFAFLFYDLLHAISIPAPHRHKFEPSWEYANYMALSNEMDATPFFNLYRNCGWYVDSLVGSIVGELEHKGLLDNSILVITGDHSQEFNENKKNYWGHGSNYSDAQIHVPFIYYEPGQAPRNYHHTTTHYDIVPTLMHTFFGVSNPPGDYSMGHFLTDSLRPLFHLTGTEENYAFVTPEAIYEKKHSGRIVVTDSLLNPIDHPMSPQLLKEVLEYKNRFRKKD
;
A
#
# COMPACT_ATOMS: atom_id res chain seq x y z
N MET A 1 36.16 34.17 15.16
CA MET A 1 35.24 33.78 14.06
C MET A 1 34.57 34.99 13.38
N ASN A 2 35.25 36.10 13.23
CA ASN A 2 34.56 37.34 12.82
C ASN A 2 34.50 37.62 11.30
N THR A 3 35.14 36.84 10.46
CA THR A 3 35.08 37.08 9.02
C THR A 3 34.04 36.18 8.36
N LEU A 4 33.30 36.68 7.37
CA LEU A 4 32.34 35.94 6.57
C LEU A 4 32.98 34.69 5.98
N GLN A 5 34.21 34.79 5.50
CA GLN A 5 34.97 33.66 4.92
C GLN A 5 35.11 32.49 5.90
N ASN A 6 35.42 32.77 7.20
CA ASN A 6 35.53 31.70 8.20
C ASN A 6 34.17 31.08 8.52
N ARG A 7 33.07 31.85 8.49
CA ARG A 7 31.71 31.32 8.67
C ARG A 7 31.34 30.37 7.52
N LEU A 8 31.56 30.81 6.29
CA LEU A 8 31.27 29.99 5.11
C LEU A 8 32.12 28.71 5.08
N LYS A 9 33.39 28.79 5.44
CA LYS A 9 34.28 27.63 5.54
C LYS A 9 33.82 26.61 6.58
N LEU A 10 33.38 27.09 7.76
CA LEU A 10 32.81 26.23 8.80
C LEU A 10 31.47 25.60 8.32
N GLY A 11 30.58 26.42 7.74
CA GLY A 11 29.32 25.92 7.18
C GLY A 11 29.53 24.82 6.12
N PHE A 12 30.57 24.98 5.27
CA PHE A 12 30.93 23.97 4.30
C PHE A 12 31.48 22.68 4.93
N ALA A 13 32.26 22.77 6.03
CA ALA A 13 32.69 21.59 6.77
C ALA A 13 31.51 20.83 7.40
N ILE A 14 30.55 21.58 7.95
CA ILE A 14 29.30 21.03 8.49
C ILE A 14 28.45 20.39 7.37
N TYR A 15 28.40 21.02 6.17
CA TYR A 15 27.75 20.45 5.00
C TYR A 15 28.36 19.11 4.57
N ILE A 16 29.68 19.00 4.50
CA ILE A 16 30.37 17.73 4.19
C ILE A 16 30.00 16.67 5.25
N ALA A 17 30.04 17.04 6.53
CA ALA A 17 29.70 16.14 7.63
C ALA A 17 28.23 15.68 7.57
N GLY A 18 27.31 16.60 7.29
CA GLY A 18 25.88 16.29 7.09
C GLY A 18 25.63 15.40 5.87
N SER A 19 26.30 15.67 4.74
CA SER A 19 26.26 14.80 3.56
C SER A 19 26.77 13.38 3.88
N PHE A 20 27.85 13.28 4.65
CA PHE A 20 28.44 12.00 5.02
C PHE A 20 27.51 11.19 5.94
N THR A 21 26.86 11.82 6.92
CA THR A 21 25.92 11.11 7.79
C THR A 21 24.70 10.60 7.03
N LEU A 22 24.16 11.37 6.09
CA LEU A 22 23.07 10.94 5.20
C LEU A 22 23.52 9.82 4.26
N PHE A 23 24.73 9.93 3.69
CA PHE A 23 25.30 8.87 2.85
C PHE A 23 25.40 7.54 3.58
N LEU A 24 25.86 7.54 4.84
CA LEU A 24 25.90 6.32 5.66
C LEU A 24 24.52 5.71 5.86
N GLN A 25 23.51 6.52 6.11
CA GLN A 25 22.14 6.04 6.24
C GLN A 25 21.57 5.48 4.92
N PHE A 26 21.78 6.17 3.81
CA PHE A 26 21.37 5.67 2.50
C PHE A 26 22.08 4.36 2.15
N PHE A 27 23.36 4.22 2.51
CA PHE A 27 24.07 2.95 2.33
C PHE A 27 23.44 1.81 3.14
N LEU A 28 22.98 2.07 4.37
CA LEU A 28 22.26 1.09 5.17
C LEU A 28 20.94 0.65 4.53
N TYR A 29 20.24 1.51 3.78
CA TYR A 29 19.02 1.13 3.07
C TYR A 29 19.24 -0.02 2.10
N LEU A 30 20.33 0.01 1.34
CA LEU A 30 20.68 -1.09 0.44
C LEU A 30 21.00 -2.37 1.23
N LEU A 31 21.84 -2.28 2.27
CA LEU A 31 22.25 -3.44 3.06
C LEU A 31 21.07 -4.13 3.77
N GLN A 32 20.08 -3.36 4.19
CA GLN A 32 18.88 -3.87 4.87
C GLN A 32 17.78 -4.29 3.87
N SER A 33 17.96 -4.06 2.59
CA SER A 33 17.01 -4.45 1.55
C SER A 33 17.36 -5.81 0.96
N ASN A 34 16.35 -6.57 0.54
CA ASN A 34 16.57 -7.82 -0.20
C ASN A 34 17.25 -7.58 -1.57
N ILE A 35 17.22 -6.34 -2.05
CA ILE A 35 17.87 -5.92 -3.28
C ILE A 35 19.39 -6.17 -3.20
N ALA A 36 19.98 -6.10 -1.99
CA ALA A 36 21.40 -6.37 -1.80
C ALA A 36 21.80 -7.79 -2.25
N SER A 37 21.00 -8.80 -1.94
CA SER A 37 21.30 -10.20 -2.28
C SER A 37 21.25 -10.50 -3.79
N THR A 38 20.53 -9.67 -4.56
CA THR A 38 20.35 -9.82 -6.02
C THR A 38 21.17 -8.79 -6.81
N THR A 39 21.96 -7.97 -6.12
CA THR A 39 22.74 -6.89 -6.72
C THR A 39 24.14 -7.39 -7.11
N ASP A 40 24.55 -7.15 -8.34
CA ASP A 40 25.91 -7.42 -8.82
C ASP A 40 26.90 -6.31 -8.44
N PHE A 41 28.17 -6.50 -8.79
CA PHE A 41 29.22 -5.53 -8.50
C PHE A 41 28.97 -4.16 -9.17
N ALA A 42 28.40 -4.14 -10.38
CA ALA A 42 28.07 -2.91 -11.09
C ALA A 42 26.96 -2.13 -10.38
N GLY A 43 25.92 -2.83 -9.89
CA GLY A 43 24.84 -2.24 -9.09
C GLY A 43 25.35 -1.65 -7.79
N TYR A 44 26.22 -2.34 -7.05
CA TYR A 44 26.85 -1.79 -5.84
C TYR A 44 27.69 -0.55 -6.14
N GLY A 45 28.53 -0.58 -7.19
CA GLY A 45 29.33 0.57 -7.61
C GLY A 45 28.47 1.77 -7.99
N TYR A 46 27.43 1.53 -8.77
CA TYR A 46 26.45 2.57 -9.12
C TYR A 46 25.77 3.15 -7.87
N TYR A 47 25.32 2.27 -6.96
CA TYR A 47 24.63 2.72 -5.76
C TYR A 47 25.47 3.63 -4.87
N LEU A 48 26.76 3.31 -4.68
CA LEU A 48 27.67 4.15 -3.90
C LEU A 48 27.80 5.55 -4.50
N VAL A 49 27.94 5.65 -5.84
CA VAL A 49 28.02 6.93 -6.55
C VAL A 49 26.70 7.71 -6.43
N ALA A 50 25.58 7.05 -6.65
CA ALA A 50 24.25 7.65 -6.58
C ALA A 50 23.91 8.09 -5.15
N ALA A 51 24.19 7.27 -4.14
CA ALA A 51 23.95 7.60 -2.72
C ALA A 51 24.80 8.79 -2.26
N PHE A 52 26.07 8.86 -2.66
CA PHE A 52 26.94 10.00 -2.38
C PHE A 52 26.40 11.29 -3.00
N ALA A 53 26.03 11.25 -4.28
CA ALA A 53 25.46 12.40 -4.98
C ALA A 53 24.13 12.86 -4.34
N HIS A 54 23.26 11.91 -4.05
CA HIS A 54 21.93 12.18 -3.52
C HIS A 54 21.97 12.72 -2.08
N ALA A 55 22.83 12.17 -1.22
CA ALA A 55 23.08 12.70 0.12
C ALA A 55 23.62 14.13 0.09
N GLY A 56 24.52 14.41 -0.87
CA GLY A 56 25.02 15.77 -1.09
C GLY A 56 23.93 16.75 -1.52
N LEU A 57 22.99 16.32 -2.38
CA LEU A 57 21.84 17.14 -2.80
C LEU A 57 20.89 17.45 -1.65
N PHE A 58 20.55 16.45 -0.83
CA PHE A 58 19.71 16.66 0.36
C PHE A 58 20.37 17.63 1.35
N ALA A 59 21.66 17.43 1.60
CA ALA A 59 22.41 18.29 2.51
C ALA A 59 22.62 19.71 1.94
N LEU A 60 22.52 19.91 0.63
CA LEU A 60 22.73 21.23 0.01
C LEU A 60 21.65 22.22 0.39
N ILE A 61 20.40 21.78 0.59
CA ILE A 61 19.27 22.67 0.91
C ILE A 61 19.52 23.44 2.22
N PRO A 62 19.78 22.82 3.38
CA PRO A 62 20.08 23.54 4.62
C PRO A 62 21.35 24.39 4.50
N TYR A 63 22.34 23.94 3.73
CA TYR A 63 23.57 24.71 3.52
C TYR A 63 23.34 26.00 2.74
N LEU A 64 22.51 26.00 1.70
CA LEU A 64 22.13 27.20 0.96
C LEU A 64 21.37 28.19 1.86
N LEU A 65 20.45 27.69 2.68
CA LEU A 65 19.76 28.52 3.70
C LEU A 65 20.76 29.12 4.69
N TYR A 66 21.74 28.34 5.14
CA TYR A 66 22.80 28.84 6.03
C TYR A 66 23.65 29.95 5.37
N ILE A 67 23.97 29.81 4.07
CA ILE A 67 24.69 30.87 3.34
C ILE A 67 23.86 32.15 3.35
N LEU A 68 22.60 32.12 2.98
CA LEU A 68 21.68 33.26 2.97
C LEU A 68 21.58 33.91 4.36
N MET A 69 21.41 33.09 5.39
CA MET A 69 21.36 33.57 6.77
C MET A 69 22.69 34.17 7.22
N SER A 70 23.83 33.60 6.80
CA SER A 70 25.16 34.11 7.16
C SER A 70 25.47 35.48 6.54
N LEU A 71 24.80 35.81 5.41
CA LEU A 71 24.86 37.12 4.78
C LEU A 71 23.94 38.14 5.47
N ALA A 72 22.74 37.72 5.87
CA ALA A 72 21.70 38.61 6.39
C ALA A 72 21.70 38.76 7.93
N CYS A 73 22.13 37.72 8.67
CA CYS A 73 22.01 37.66 10.13
C CYS A 73 23.40 37.70 10.81
N PRO A 74 23.65 38.67 11.73
CA PRO A 74 24.94 38.83 12.37
C PRO A 74 25.25 37.83 13.49
N PHE A 75 24.37 36.86 13.77
CA PHE A 75 24.51 35.89 14.86
C PHE A 75 25.10 34.55 14.41
N PRO A 76 26.45 34.42 14.28
CA PRO A 76 27.05 33.22 13.67
C PRO A 76 26.82 31.93 14.45
N ARG A 77 26.74 31.98 15.79
CA ARG A 77 26.49 30.81 16.63
C ARG A 77 25.06 30.29 16.43
N PHE A 78 24.09 31.21 16.32
CA PHE A 78 22.70 30.86 16.05
C PHE A 78 22.55 30.19 14.66
N ASN A 79 23.14 30.80 13.61
CA ASN A 79 23.09 30.27 12.26
C ASN A 79 23.72 28.86 12.18
N GLN A 80 24.83 28.61 12.88
CA GLN A 80 25.48 27.31 12.95
C GLN A 80 24.64 26.28 13.71
N GLY A 81 24.08 26.67 14.86
CA GLY A 81 23.18 25.85 15.63
C GLY A 81 21.99 25.41 14.80
N LEU A 82 21.38 26.33 14.05
CA LEU A 82 20.26 26.04 13.17
C LEU A 82 20.65 25.06 12.04
N LEU A 83 21.81 25.25 11.40
CA LEU A 83 22.30 24.32 10.38
C LEU A 83 22.51 22.92 10.92
N ILE A 84 23.12 22.78 12.09
CA ILE A 84 23.33 21.47 12.75
C ILE A 84 21.98 20.84 13.11
N THR A 85 21.03 21.61 13.62
CA THR A 85 19.69 21.15 13.95
C THR A 85 18.96 20.63 12.70
N PHE A 86 19.04 21.36 11.58
CA PHE A 86 18.45 20.87 10.33
C PHE A 86 19.06 19.55 9.85
N TYR A 87 20.37 19.38 9.93
CA TYR A 87 20.99 18.10 9.56
C TYR A 87 20.61 16.99 10.54
N PHE A 88 20.48 17.29 11.82
CA PHE A 88 20.01 16.31 12.80
C PHE A 88 18.58 15.84 12.47
N LEU A 89 17.67 16.78 12.19
CA LEU A 89 16.30 16.46 11.79
C LEU A 89 16.26 15.65 10.48
N LEU A 90 17.06 16.01 9.48
CA LEU A 90 17.17 15.24 8.24
C LEU A 90 17.66 13.81 8.50
N ASN A 91 18.60 13.62 9.41
CA ASN A 91 19.06 12.29 9.78
C ASN A 91 17.99 11.48 10.50
N ILE A 92 17.17 12.11 11.36
CA ILE A 92 16.01 11.43 11.98
C ILE A 92 15.00 11.02 10.92
N VAL A 93 14.64 11.93 10.01
CA VAL A 93 13.71 11.64 8.91
C VAL A 93 14.24 10.54 8.01
N ALA A 94 15.53 10.57 7.66
CA ALA A 94 16.17 9.51 6.88
C ALA A 94 16.11 8.17 7.62
N TYR A 95 16.39 8.15 8.92
CA TYR A 95 16.29 6.93 9.74
C TYR A 95 14.87 6.35 9.75
N LEU A 96 13.86 7.20 10.01
CA LEU A 96 12.44 6.80 9.97
C LEU A 96 12.04 6.26 8.60
N ASN A 97 12.45 6.95 7.54
CA ASN A 97 12.21 6.52 6.18
C ASN A 97 12.88 5.16 5.88
N GLY A 98 14.07 4.90 6.44
CA GLY A 98 14.73 3.60 6.35
C GLY A 98 13.93 2.48 6.99
N LEU A 99 13.32 2.71 8.15
CA LEU A 99 12.45 1.74 8.81
C LEU A 99 11.19 1.44 7.97
N VAL A 100 10.54 2.47 7.44
CA VAL A 100 9.38 2.31 6.54
C VAL A 100 9.79 1.53 5.30
N PHE A 101 10.91 1.87 4.68
CA PHE A 101 11.41 1.19 3.49
C PHE A 101 11.78 -0.27 3.77
N GLN A 102 12.35 -0.57 4.92
CA GLN A 102 12.68 -1.93 5.31
C GLN A 102 11.43 -2.82 5.43
N LEU A 103 10.36 -2.30 6.02
CA LEU A 103 9.11 -3.03 6.24
C LEU A 103 8.25 -3.11 4.98
N TYR A 104 8.02 -1.98 4.34
CA TYR A 104 6.98 -1.84 3.29
C TYR A 104 7.55 -1.71 1.87
N LYS A 105 8.89 -1.63 1.71
CA LYS A 105 9.58 -1.49 0.41
C LYS A 105 9.19 -0.24 -0.40
N PHE A 106 8.59 0.75 0.25
CA PHE A 106 8.38 2.09 -0.28
C PHE A 106 8.88 3.15 0.70
N HIS A 107 9.20 4.33 0.18
CA HIS A 107 9.65 5.47 0.99
C HIS A 107 8.45 6.25 1.53
N ILE A 108 8.68 7.00 2.64
CA ILE A 108 7.67 7.90 3.19
C ILE A 108 7.16 8.82 2.07
N ASN A 109 5.87 8.83 1.90
CA ASN A 109 5.12 9.62 0.91
C ASN A 109 3.94 10.33 1.58
N GLY A 110 3.11 11.05 0.80
CA GLY A 110 1.95 11.76 1.31
C GLY A 110 0.99 10.85 2.10
N LEU A 111 0.74 9.63 1.62
CA LEU A 111 -0.12 8.67 2.31
C LEU A 111 0.40 8.33 3.72
N VAL A 112 1.70 8.03 3.85
CA VAL A 112 2.31 7.75 5.17
C VAL A 112 2.22 8.96 6.08
N LEU A 113 2.43 10.17 5.54
CA LEU A 113 2.31 11.41 6.33
C LEU A 113 0.86 11.63 6.78
N ASP A 114 -0.11 11.39 5.91
CA ASP A 114 -1.53 11.49 6.25
C ASP A 114 -1.93 10.46 7.32
N MET A 115 -1.39 9.24 7.26
CA MET A 115 -1.61 8.22 8.29
C MET A 115 -0.98 8.59 9.64
N VAL A 116 0.20 9.24 9.65
CA VAL A 116 0.93 9.58 10.88
C VAL A 116 0.44 10.89 11.50
N PHE A 117 0.07 11.87 10.69
CA PHE A 117 -0.32 13.21 11.14
C PHE A 117 -1.80 13.53 10.94
N GLY A 118 -2.56 12.62 10.31
CA GLY A 118 -4.01 12.73 10.18
C GLY A 118 -4.73 12.68 11.53
N GLN A 119 -6.00 13.05 11.53
CA GLN A 119 -6.82 13.10 12.77
C GLN A 119 -6.93 11.74 13.46
N ASP A 120 -6.74 10.66 12.72
CA ASP A 120 -6.92 9.28 13.15
C ASP A 120 -5.61 8.52 13.40
N ALA A 121 -4.47 9.21 13.44
CA ALA A 121 -3.15 8.60 13.63
C ALA A 121 -3.07 7.68 14.87
N GLY A 122 -3.76 8.03 15.95
CA GLY A 122 -3.83 7.22 17.17
C GLY A 122 -4.60 5.91 17.02
N GLN A 123 -5.43 5.78 15.97
CA GLN A 123 -6.15 4.53 15.66
C GLN A 123 -5.30 3.59 14.80
N VAL A 124 -4.45 4.16 13.94
CA VAL A 124 -3.59 3.41 13.00
C VAL A 124 -2.34 2.86 13.69
N PHE A 125 -1.78 3.61 14.65
CA PHE A 125 -0.51 3.25 15.31
C PHE A 125 -0.69 3.11 16.83
N ASN A 126 -0.74 1.88 17.30
CA ASN A 126 -0.68 1.58 18.72
C ASN A 126 0.72 1.06 19.09
N PHE A 127 1.58 1.95 19.58
CA PHE A 127 2.96 1.63 19.93
C PHE A 127 3.07 1.23 21.41
N GLU A 128 3.54 0.03 21.67
CA GLU A 128 3.90 -0.37 23.03
C GLU A 128 5.05 0.46 23.60
N THR A 129 5.03 0.65 24.92
CA THR A 129 6.06 1.43 25.64
C THR A 129 7.48 0.89 25.41
N SER A 130 7.64 -0.42 25.27
CA SER A 130 8.92 -1.07 24.99
C SER A 130 9.49 -0.67 23.62
N LEU A 131 8.63 -0.54 22.62
CA LEU A 131 8.99 -0.10 21.26
C LEU A 131 9.40 1.37 21.25
N ILE A 132 8.65 2.21 21.98
CA ILE A 132 8.96 3.65 22.13
C ILE A 132 10.33 3.80 22.79
N LEU A 133 10.62 3.03 23.83
CA LEU A 133 11.91 3.09 24.53
C LEU A 133 13.08 2.68 23.62
N ARG A 134 12.95 1.58 22.86
CA ARG A 134 13.97 1.14 21.89
C ARG A 134 14.21 2.21 20.82
N PHE A 135 13.15 2.81 20.33
CA PHE A 135 13.21 3.89 19.35
C PHE A 135 13.95 5.11 19.93
N ALA A 136 13.60 5.54 21.15
CA ALA A 136 14.27 6.63 21.82
C ALA A 136 15.77 6.36 22.04
N LEU A 137 16.14 5.15 22.46
CA LEU A 137 17.55 4.74 22.62
C LEU A 137 18.31 4.76 21.29
N THR A 138 17.66 4.36 20.19
CA THR A 138 18.29 4.39 18.86
C THR A 138 18.48 5.82 18.37
N ILE A 139 17.52 6.70 18.59
CA ILE A 139 17.66 8.15 18.27
C ILE A 139 18.80 8.75 19.09
N LEU A 140 18.94 8.41 20.37
CA LEU A 140 20.03 8.87 21.22
C LEU A 140 21.39 8.38 20.69
N ALA A 141 21.50 7.12 20.29
CA ALA A 141 22.72 6.56 19.70
C ALA A 141 23.10 7.25 18.37
N VAL A 142 22.12 7.42 17.47
CA VAL A 142 22.30 8.16 16.21
C VAL A 142 22.70 9.60 16.51
N GLY A 143 22.07 10.25 17.49
CA GLY A 143 22.38 11.61 17.91
C GLY A 143 23.80 11.74 18.47
N PHE A 144 24.26 10.75 19.22
CA PHE A 144 25.63 10.71 19.74
C PHE A 144 26.67 10.59 18.62
N LEU A 145 26.47 9.66 17.68
CA LEU A 145 27.35 9.50 16.50
C LEU A 145 27.36 10.75 15.63
N PHE A 146 26.17 11.31 15.35
CA PHE A 146 26.02 12.55 14.61
C PHE A 146 26.79 13.70 15.27
N SER A 147 26.64 13.87 16.61
CA SER A 147 27.33 14.90 17.37
C SER A 147 28.84 14.75 17.32
N GLY A 148 29.36 13.51 17.38
CA GLY A 148 30.77 13.22 17.21
C GLY A 148 31.31 13.66 15.84
N ILE A 149 30.58 13.34 14.76
CA ILE A 149 30.95 13.74 13.38
C ILE A 149 30.92 15.27 13.24
N MET A 150 29.90 15.95 13.79
CA MET A 150 29.79 17.40 13.76
C MET A 150 30.89 18.08 14.60
N TRP A 151 31.25 17.48 15.73
CA TRP A 151 32.40 17.94 16.53
C TRP A 151 33.72 17.84 15.77
N ILE A 152 33.96 16.75 15.04
CA ILE A 152 35.13 16.59 14.18
C ILE A 152 35.13 17.68 13.10
N ALA A 153 33.99 17.90 12.41
CA ALA A 153 33.88 18.95 11.42
C ALA A 153 34.21 20.33 12.00
N TYR A 154 33.66 20.66 13.19
CA TYR A 154 33.92 21.89 13.90
C TYR A 154 35.40 22.03 14.35
N ARG A 155 36.02 20.93 14.81
CA ARG A 155 37.40 20.92 15.30
C ARG A 155 38.41 21.11 14.16
N PHE A 156 38.12 20.62 12.97
CA PHE A 156 39.07 20.53 11.88
C PHE A 156 38.76 21.42 10.66
N TYR A 157 37.67 22.22 10.64
CA TYR A 157 37.28 23.04 9.51
C TYR A 157 38.40 24.00 9.03
N GLN A 158 39.26 24.52 9.92
CA GLN A 158 40.35 25.41 9.56
C GLN A 158 41.41 24.72 8.69
N ARG A 159 41.56 23.38 8.80
CA ARG A 159 42.53 22.60 8.01
C ARG A 159 42.06 22.34 6.58
N LEU A 160 40.78 22.62 6.27
CA LEU A 160 40.28 22.49 4.90
C LEU A 160 41.00 23.47 3.96
N ARG A 161 41.68 22.93 2.94
CA ARG A 161 42.36 23.73 1.93
C ARG A 161 41.42 23.97 0.74
N ARG A 162 41.61 25.10 0.02
CA ARG A 162 40.80 25.40 -1.18
C ARG A 162 40.79 24.27 -2.20
N ARG A 163 41.91 23.59 -2.38
CA ARG A 163 42.00 22.40 -3.27
C ARG A 163 41.05 21.27 -2.85
N GLN A 164 40.90 21.01 -1.56
CA GLN A 164 40.00 19.97 -1.05
C GLN A 164 38.54 20.34 -1.25
N ILE A 165 38.21 21.62 -1.09
CA ILE A 165 36.85 22.12 -1.38
C ILE A 165 36.52 21.94 -2.85
N ILE A 166 37.43 22.34 -3.74
CA ILE A 166 37.25 22.19 -5.19
C ILE A 166 37.15 20.71 -5.58
N LEU A 167 38.01 19.85 -5.02
CA LEU A 167 37.97 18.40 -5.28
C LEU A 167 36.61 17.81 -4.87
N TYR A 168 36.10 18.16 -3.66
CA TYR A 168 34.79 17.69 -3.22
C TYR A 168 33.68 18.14 -4.17
N LEU A 169 33.66 19.41 -4.57
CA LEU A 169 32.66 19.94 -5.51
C LEU A 169 32.72 19.24 -6.88
N VAL A 170 33.94 19.00 -7.40
CA VAL A 170 34.10 18.25 -8.66
C VAL A 170 33.57 16.82 -8.51
N LEU A 171 33.97 16.11 -7.46
CA LEU A 171 33.47 14.76 -7.18
C LEU A 171 31.95 14.74 -7.04
N PHE A 172 31.37 15.70 -6.33
CA PHE A 172 29.93 15.81 -6.17
C PHE A 172 29.21 16.01 -7.51
N VAL A 173 29.66 16.95 -8.34
CA VAL A 173 29.07 17.22 -9.66
C VAL A 173 29.24 16.00 -10.58
N CYS A 174 30.44 15.41 -10.64
CA CYS A 174 30.70 14.22 -11.47
C CYS A 174 29.83 13.04 -11.01
N SER A 175 29.71 12.82 -9.71
CA SER A 175 28.86 11.74 -9.17
C SER A 175 27.38 11.97 -9.49
N THR A 176 26.89 13.21 -9.40
CA THR A 176 25.50 13.55 -9.74
C THR A 176 25.24 13.29 -11.23
N LEU A 177 26.10 13.75 -12.12
CA LEU A 177 25.98 13.50 -13.55
C LEU A 177 26.04 12.00 -13.85
N SER A 178 27.02 11.29 -13.26
CA SER A 178 27.17 9.84 -13.45
C SER A 178 25.93 9.07 -12.95
N ALA A 179 25.37 9.42 -11.80
CA ALA A 179 24.16 8.77 -11.26
C ALA A 179 22.99 8.83 -12.25
N HIS A 180 22.81 9.96 -12.93
CA HIS A 180 21.73 10.12 -13.92
C HIS A 180 22.05 9.51 -15.29
N LEU A 181 23.26 9.68 -15.79
CA LEU A 181 23.63 9.18 -17.11
C LEU A 181 23.75 7.65 -17.14
N VAL A 182 24.38 7.06 -16.12
CA VAL A 182 24.49 5.60 -15.99
C VAL A 182 23.11 4.98 -15.85
N HIS A 183 22.21 5.59 -15.07
CA HIS A 183 20.85 5.10 -14.96
C HIS A 183 20.10 5.20 -16.29
N ALA A 184 20.23 6.31 -17.02
CA ALA A 184 19.61 6.46 -18.34
C ALA A 184 20.07 5.37 -19.32
N TYR A 185 21.36 5.03 -19.31
CA TYR A 185 21.90 3.91 -20.09
C TYR A 185 21.37 2.56 -19.59
N ALA A 186 21.39 2.32 -18.28
CA ALA A 186 20.91 1.09 -17.68
C ALA A 186 19.40 0.86 -17.93
N ALA A 187 18.60 1.92 -17.90
CA ALA A 187 17.18 1.87 -18.22
C ALA A 187 16.96 1.51 -19.70
N ALA A 188 17.74 2.07 -20.61
CA ALA A 188 17.63 1.80 -22.03
C ALA A 188 18.19 0.42 -22.44
N SER A 189 19.22 -0.08 -21.74
CA SER A 189 19.85 -1.40 -21.96
C SER A 189 19.30 -2.51 -21.06
N ASN A 190 18.27 -2.21 -20.28
CA ASN A 190 17.59 -3.14 -19.36
C ASN A 190 18.50 -3.80 -18.30
N GLN A 191 19.45 -3.03 -17.75
CA GLN A 191 20.32 -3.51 -16.67
C GLN A 191 19.59 -3.46 -15.32
N PHE A 192 18.98 -4.58 -14.92
CA PHE A 192 18.15 -4.70 -13.72
C PHE A 192 18.85 -4.30 -12.44
N SER A 193 20.10 -4.73 -12.24
CA SER A 193 20.83 -4.48 -11.01
C SER A 193 20.94 -2.99 -10.69
N ILE A 194 21.32 -2.16 -11.68
CA ILE A 194 21.44 -0.70 -11.53
C ILE A 194 20.06 -0.06 -11.28
N GLN A 195 19.03 -0.50 -12.00
CA GLN A 195 17.69 0.05 -11.85
C GLN A 195 17.07 -0.30 -10.48
N ASN A 196 17.30 -1.53 -9.97
CA ASN A 196 16.79 -1.97 -8.68
C ASN A 196 17.40 -1.18 -7.54
N VAL A 197 18.72 -1.04 -7.49
CA VAL A 197 19.35 -0.32 -6.38
C VAL A 197 18.96 1.16 -6.34
N ALA A 198 18.63 1.77 -7.47
CA ALA A 198 18.15 3.15 -7.52
C ALA A 198 16.86 3.34 -6.70
N THR A 199 16.01 2.31 -6.57
CA THR A 199 14.77 2.38 -5.78
C THR A 199 15.01 2.43 -4.28
N CYS A 200 16.21 2.07 -3.80
CA CYS A 200 16.56 2.19 -2.39
C CYS A 200 16.81 3.64 -1.93
N LEU A 201 16.97 4.59 -2.86
CA LEU A 201 17.21 5.99 -2.50
C LEU A 201 15.91 6.77 -2.39
N PRO A 202 15.64 7.45 -1.27
CA PRO A 202 14.40 8.19 -1.06
C PRO A 202 14.27 9.36 -2.02
N GLN A 203 13.11 9.54 -2.64
CA GLN A 203 12.83 10.66 -3.57
C GLN A 203 13.87 10.79 -4.71
N PHE A 204 14.47 9.67 -5.13
CA PHE A 204 15.44 9.65 -6.21
C PHE A 204 14.75 9.29 -7.53
N TYR A 205 14.70 10.28 -8.42
CA TYR A 205 14.09 10.17 -9.75
C TYR A 205 15.20 10.32 -10.83
N PRO A 206 15.95 9.24 -11.10
CA PRO A 206 17.04 9.32 -12.07
C PRO A 206 16.50 9.45 -13.50
N LEU A 207 17.29 10.06 -14.38
CA LEU A 207 16.95 10.25 -15.79
C LEU A 207 16.73 8.92 -16.50
N THR A 208 15.77 8.92 -17.42
CA THR A 208 15.56 7.88 -18.44
C THR A 208 15.61 8.53 -19.82
N ALA A 209 16.24 7.89 -20.79
CA ALA A 209 16.44 8.46 -22.13
C ALA A 209 16.33 7.42 -23.26
N ASN A 210 15.46 6.43 -23.11
CA ASN A 210 15.34 5.27 -24.00
C ASN A 210 15.21 5.69 -25.48
N LYS A 211 14.26 6.58 -25.80
CA LYS A 211 14.04 7.06 -27.18
C LYS A 211 15.26 7.80 -27.76
N LEU A 212 15.93 8.61 -26.93
CA LEU A 212 17.10 9.37 -27.35
C LEU A 212 18.28 8.43 -27.64
N MET A 213 18.53 7.45 -26.76
CA MET A 213 19.64 6.50 -26.90
C MET A 213 19.45 5.58 -28.09
N THR A 214 18.24 5.15 -28.39
CA THR A 214 17.93 4.42 -29.63
C THR A 214 18.14 5.28 -30.86
N LYS A 215 17.65 6.55 -30.84
CA LYS A 215 17.85 7.49 -31.97
C LYS A 215 19.31 7.81 -32.24
N LEU A 216 20.17 7.84 -31.21
CA LEU A 216 21.60 8.07 -31.31
C LEU A 216 22.40 6.80 -31.70
N GLY A 217 21.75 5.65 -31.86
CA GLY A 217 22.39 4.40 -32.18
C GLY A 217 23.26 3.83 -31.05
N ILE A 218 23.14 4.33 -29.84
CA ILE A 218 23.86 3.83 -28.65
C ILE A 218 23.36 2.44 -28.27
N ILE A 219 22.08 2.17 -28.53
CA ILE A 219 21.42 0.88 -28.30
C ILE A 219 20.77 0.43 -29.60
N HIS A 220 21.21 -0.71 -30.14
CA HIS A 220 20.77 -1.23 -31.43
C HIS A 220 19.55 -2.13 -31.36
N HIS A 221 19.27 -2.71 -30.19
CA HIS A 221 18.10 -3.51 -29.94
C HIS A 221 17.43 -2.98 -28.67
N PRO A 222 16.49 -2.03 -28.79
CA PRO A 222 15.66 -1.70 -27.66
C PRO A 222 14.92 -2.99 -27.28
N VAL A 223 15.19 -3.53 -26.09
CA VAL A 223 14.31 -4.56 -25.52
C VAL A 223 12.95 -3.91 -25.48
N SER A 224 12.07 -4.34 -26.36
CA SER A 224 10.68 -3.87 -26.42
C SER A 224 9.91 -4.45 -25.26
N HIS A 225 10.22 -3.99 -24.04
CA HIS A 225 9.16 -3.96 -23.05
C HIS A 225 8.20 -2.86 -23.53
N PRO A 226 6.97 -3.24 -23.83
CA PRO A 226 5.96 -2.26 -24.20
C PRO A 226 5.96 -1.23 -23.09
N GLN A 227 6.32 0.00 -23.40
CA GLN A 227 6.21 1.08 -22.44
C GLN A 227 4.72 1.25 -22.20
N LEU A 228 4.24 0.82 -21.02
CA LEU A 228 2.96 1.23 -20.47
C LEU A 228 3.04 2.75 -20.14
N ASN A 229 3.63 3.52 -21.06
CA ASN A 229 3.74 4.95 -20.95
C ASN A 229 2.36 5.54 -21.15
N ASP A 230 1.70 5.75 -20.05
CA ASP A 230 0.57 6.66 -19.96
C ASP A 230 1.09 8.08 -20.19
N THR A 231 1.29 8.47 -21.44
CA THR A 231 1.46 9.86 -21.83
C THR A 231 0.12 10.59 -21.88
N THR A 232 -0.92 10.01 -21.29
CA THR A 232 -2.15 10.73 -21.03
C THR A 232 -1.87 11.73 -19.92
N THR A 233 -1.57 12.97 -20.31
CA THR A 233 -1.94 14.16 -19.55
C THR A 233 -3.21 13.85 -18.76
N LEU A 234 -3.23 14.27 -17.49
CA LEU A 234 -4.34 14.20 -16.55
C LEU A 234 -5.68 14.58 -17.19
N ASN A 235 -6.19 13.76 -18.09
CA ASN A 235 -7.56 13.86 -18.55
C ASN A 235 -8.40 13.22 -17.45
N THR A 236 -8.83 14.06 -16.50
CA THR A 236 -9.69 13.69 -15.37
C THR A 236 -11.07 13.23 -15.84
N GLY A 237 -11.34 13.24 -17.14
CA GLY A 237 -12.58 12.81 -17.73
C GLY A 237 -12.76 11.30 -17.65
N ILE A 238 -13.78 10.88 -16.92
CA ILE A 238 -14.29 9.51 -16.93
C ILE A 238 -15.64 9.48 -17.64
N THR A 239 -15.94 8.36 -18.28
CA THR A 239 -17.29 8.01 -18.75
C THR A 239 -17.71 6.78 -17.95
N TYR A 240 -18.60 6.98 -16.97
CA TYR A 240 -19.04 5.93 -16.07
C TYR A 240 -20.48 6.18 -15.60
N PRO A 241 -21.39 5.25 -15.85
CA PRO A 241 -21.23 4.06 -16.71
C PRO A 241 -21.04 4.45 -18.20
N LEU A 242 -20.60 3.47 -19.03
CA LEU A 242 -20.46 3.70 -20.48
C LEU A 242 -21.82 3.94 -21.15
N HIS A 243 -22.85 3.25 -20.66
CA HIS A 243 -24.24 3.41 -21.07
C HIS A 243 -25.14 3.50 -19.83
N PRO A 244 -26.27 4.23 -19.89
CA PRO A 244 -27.23 4.27 -18.79
C PRO A 244 -27.66 2.87 -18.37
N LEU A 245 -27.78 2.64 -17.07
CA LEU A 245 -28.23 1.36 -16.57
C LEU A 245 -29.69 1.09 -16.94
N ILE A 246 -29.97 -0.12 -17.36
CA ILE A 246 -31.31 -0.63 -17.68
C ILE A 246 -31.63 -1.68 -16.62
N SER A 247 -32.60 -1.40 -15.77
CA SER A 247 -33.09 -2.34 -14.75
C SER A 247 -34.50 -2.81 -15.06
N ASN A 248 -34.80 -4.06 -14.76
CA ASN A 248 -36.14 -4.62 -14.80
C ASN A 248 -36.84 -4.38 -13.45
N ASP A 249 -38.17 -4.23 -13.45
CA ASP A 249 -38.97 -3.94 -12.24
C ASP A 249 -39.01 -5.08 -11.20
N THR A 250 -38.46 -6.26 -11.52
CA THR A 250 -38.40 -7.40 -10.61
C THR A 250 -37.15 -7.30 -9.72
N VAL A 251 -37.24 -6.50 -8.67
CA VAL A 251 -36.16 -6.36 -7.69
C VAL A 251 -36.40 -7.31 -6.51
N SER A 252 -35.44 -8.15 -6.20
CA SER A 252 -35.46 -8.94 -4.98
C SER A 252 -35.05 -8.08 -3.78
N ARG A 253 -35.96 -7.84 -2.84
CA ARG A 253 -35.73 -6.98 -1.67
C ARG A 253 -35.06 -7.74 -0.51
N LYS A 254 -33.96 -8.45 -0.79
CA LYS A 254 -33.16 -9.10 0.26
C LYS A 254 -32.25 -8.11 0.95
N ASN A 255 -31.97 -8.30 2.24
CA ASN A 255 -30.89 -7.59 2.91
C ASN A 255 -29.56 -7.99 2.31
N ILE A 256 -28.59 -7.10 2.31
CA ILE A 256 -27.23 -7.34 1.80
C ILE A 256 -26.24 -6.97 2.91
N ILE A 257 -25.44 -7.92 3.34
CA ILE A 257 -24.51 -7.74 4.46
C ILE A 257 -23.10 -8.03 3.95
N PHE A 258 -22.25 -7.01 3.95
CA PHE A 258 -20.82 -7.14 3.67
C PHE A 258 -20.07 -7.21 4.99
N ILE A 259 -19.36 -8.31 5.21
CA ILE A 259 -18.46 -8.51 6.34
C ILE A 259 -17.04 -8.55 5.78
N LEU A 260 -16.30 -7.48 6.00
CA LEU A 260 -14.96 -7.31 5.49
C LEU A 260 -13.96 -7.43 6.64
N LEU A 261 -13.01 -8.35 6.52
CA LEU A 261 -11.95 -8.56 7.49
C LEU A 261 -10.65 -7.98 6.92
N ASP A 262 -10.21 -6.85 7.45
CA ASP A 262 -8.99 -6.19 6.99
C ASP A 262 -7.78 -7.11 7.13
N SER A 263 -7.01 -7.26 6.05
CA SER A 263 -5.78 -8.06 6.03
C SER A 263 -6.01 -9.58 6.23
N TRP A 264 -7.09 -10.16 5.71
CA TRP A 264 -7.44 -11.57 5.92
C TRP A 264 -6.63 -12.53 5.03
N ASN A 265 -5.62 -13.19 5.63
CA ASN A 265 -4.80 -14.20 4.95
C ASN A 265 -5.55 -15.54 4.85
N PRO A 266 -5.62 -16.18 3.66
CA PRO A 266 -6.34 -17.45 3.47
C PRO A 266 -5.76 -18.62 4.30
N ARG A 267 -4.52 -18.55 4.76
CA ARG A 267 -3.90 -19.59 5.60
C ARG A 267 -4.54 -19.76 6.97
N ILE A 268 -5.30 -18.77 7.45
CA ILE A 268 -6.05 -18.89 8.70
C ILE A 268 -7.53 -19.25 8.48
N PHE A 269 -7.98 -19.35 7.23
CA PHE A 269 -9.34 -19.80 6.91
C PHE A 269 -9.41 -21.33 6.96
N ASP A 270 -9.35 -21.88 8.16
CA ASP A 270 -9.38 -23.31 8.45
C ASP A 270 -10.27 -23.60 9.68
N THR A 271 -10.58 -24.88 9.89
CA THR A 271 -11.46 -25.31 10.99
C THR A 271 -10.83 -25.15 12.39
N GLU A 272 -9.53 -25.00 12.47
CA GLU A 272 -8.83 -24.80 13.74
C GLU A 272 -8.82 -23.34 14.17
N THR A 273 -8.56 -22.43 13.23
CA THR A 273 -8.45 -20.99 13.47
C THR A 273 -9.79 -20.28 13.37
N MET A 274 -10.62 -20.64 12.37
CA MET A 274 -11.91 -20.00 12.09
C MET A 274 -13.05 -21.03 11.96
N PRO A 275 -13.39 -21.75 13.03
CA PRO A 275 -14.39 -22.82 13.00
C PRO A 275 -15.81 -22.35 12.62
N ASN A 276 -16.23 -21.14 13.03
CA ASN A 276 -17.54 -20.61 12.71
C ASN A 276 -17.68 -20.28 11.22
N LEU A 277 -16.71 -19.56 10.66
CA LEU A 277 -16.66 -19.24 9.25
C LEU A 277 -16.46 -20.50 8.38
N SER A 278 -15.60 -21.43 8.80
CA SER A 278 -15.42 -22.72 8.12
C SER A 278 -16.72 -23.55 8.12
N GLY A 279 -17.44 -23.54 9.24
CA GLY A 279 -18.77 -24.17 9.37
C GLY A 279 -19.81 -23.50 8.47
N PHE A 280 -19.85 -22.16 8.44
CA PHE A 280 -20.75 -21.41 7.57
C PHE A 280 -20.45 -21.60 6.08
N ALA A 281 -19.19 -21.74 5.73
CA ALA A 281 -18.73 -22.01 4.36
C ALA A 281 -19.31 -23.31 3.78
N THR A 282 -19.59 -24.33 4.62
CA THR A 282 -20.17 -25.61 4.16
C THR A 282 -21.57 -25.49 3.57
N ARG A 283 -22.26 -24.39 3.86
CA ARG A 283 -23.61 -24.07 3.35
C ARG A 283 -23.64 -22.82 2.47
N SER A 284 -22.49 -22.37 2.04
CA SER A 284 -22.31 -21.18 1.20
C SER A 284 -21.58 -21.53 -0.10
N SER A 285 -21.55 -20.61 -1.03
CA SER A 285 -20.62 -20.65 -2.17
C SER A 285 -19.26 -20.13 -1.72
N VAL A 286 -18.20 -20.92 -1.97
CA VAL A 286 -16.82 -20.56 -1.63
C VAL A 286 -16.01 -20.41 -2.91
N PHE A 287 -15.32 -19.28 -3.06
CA PHE A 287 -14.44 -19.01 -4.18
C PHE A 287 -13.00 -19.18 -3.72
N THR A 288 -12.39 -20.30 -4.10
CA THR A 288 -11.10 -20.73 -3.53
C THR A 288 -9.91 -19.94 -4.04
N HIS A 289 -10.07 -19.16 -5.12
CA HIS A 289 -9.05 -18.28 -5.67
C HIS A 289 -9.65 -16.92 -6.00
N HIS A 290 -9.89 -16.12 -4.94
CA HIS A 290 -10.44 -14.77 -5.06
C HIS A 290 -9.35 -13.72 -4.83
N LEU A 291 -9.19 -12.79 -5.77
CA LEU A 291 -8.14 -11.79 -5.75
C LEU A 291 -8.69 -10.40 -5.44
N SER A 292 -8.03 -9.72 -4.54
CA SER A 292 -8.32 -8.32 -4.21
C SER A 292 -7.88 -7.37 -5.32
N SER A 293 -8.54 -6.22 -5.42
CA SER A 293 -8.22 -5.19 -6.41
C SER A 293 -6.96 -4.38 -6.09
N SER A 294 -6.39 -4.55 -4.90
CA SER A 294 -5.14 -3.94 -4.46
C SER A 294 -4.54 -4.77 -3.33
N SER A 295 -3.25 -4.60 -3.06
CA SER A 295 -2.61 -5.13 -1.86
C SER A 295 -2.73 -4.21 -0.64
N GLY A 296 -3.66 -3.27 -0.63
CA GLY A 296 -3.91 -2.35 0.48
C GLY A 296 -5.33 -1.81 0.48
N THR A 297 -5.83 -1.46 1.65
CA THR A 297 -7.22 -1.14 1.99
C THR A 297 -7.87 -0.13 1.06
N ARG A 298 -7.19 1.02 0.81
CA ARG A 298 -7.73 2.09 -0.03
C ARG A 298 -8.16 1.62 -1.42
N GLY A 299 -7.27 0.88 -2.10
CA GLY A 299 -7.56 0.39 -3.45
C GLY A 299 -8.54 -0.78 -3.43
N SER A 300 -8.45 -1.65 -2.45
CA SER A 300 -9.29 -2.83 -2.34
C SER A 300 -10.76 -2.50 -2.09
N ILE A 301 -11.04 -1.62 -1.14
CA ILE A 301 -12.41 -1.15 -0.87
C ILE A 301 -12.98 -0.37 -2.07
N PHE A 302 -12.14 0.44 -2.75
CA PHE A 302 -12.57 1.11 -3.97
C PHE A 302 -13.02 0.08 -5.03
N GLY A 303 -12.19 -0.91 -5.33
CA GLY A 303 -12.53 -1.93 -6.33
C GLY A 303 -13.75 -2.77 -5.93
N LEU A 304 -13.90 -3.07 -4.65
CA LEU A 304 -15.06 -3.79 -4.10
C LEU A 304 -16.38 -3.07 -4.36
N PHE A 305 -16.44 -1.75 -4.17
CA PHE A 305 -17.69 -0.98 -4.29
C PHE A 305 -17.93 -0.43 -5.70
N PHE A 306 -16.88 -0.03 -6.42
CA PHE A 306 -17.03 0.47 -7.78
C PHE A 306 -17.05 -0.64 -8.85
N GLY A 307 -16.49 -1.83 -8.55
CA GLY A 307 -16.29 -2.88 -9.54
C GLY A 307 -15.24 -2.52 -10.60
N ILE A 308 -14.40 -1.52 -10.37
CA ILE A 308 -13.38 -1.04 -11.30
C ILE A 308 -12.02 -0.88 -10.63
N SER A 309 -10.96 -0.79 -11.44
CA SER A 309 -9.59 -0.69 -10.93
C SER A 309 -9.35 0.58 -10.10
N PRO A 310 -8.62 0.46 -8.98
CA PRO A 310 -8.18 1.60 -8.18
C PRO A 310 -7.28 2.59 -8.92
N THR A 311 -6.82 2.27 -10.12
CA THR A 311 -6.14 3.24 -11.01
C THR A 311 -7.03 4.42 -11.40
N TYR A 312 -8.33 4.34 -11.13
CA TYR A 312 -9.31 5.40 -11.33
C TYR A 312 -9.59 6.23 -10.07
N TRP A 313 -9.03 5.89 -8.92
CA TRP A 313 -9.33 6.55 -7.63
C TRP A 313 -9.36 8.07 -7.76
N LYS A 314 -8.28 8.68 -8.28
CA LYS A 314 -8.16 10.13 -8.37
C LYS A 314 -9.22 10.78 -9.27
N ALA A 315 -9.61 10.09 -10.33
CA ALA A 315 -10.66 10.59 -11.24
C ALA A 315 -12.02 10.63 -10.53
N PHE A 316 -12.36 9.60 -9.76
CA PHE A 316 -13.61 9.55 -8.97
C PHE A 316 -13.59 10.51 -7.78
N GLU A 317 -12.46 10.65 -7.09
CA GLU A 317 -12.29 11.64 -6.03
C GLU A 317 -12.53 13.07 -6.54
N LEU A 318 -12.02 13.41 -7.74
CA LEU A 318 -12.19 14.72 -8.34
C LEU A 318 -13.58 14.95 -8.95
N SER A 319 -14.21 13.91 -9.48
CA SER A 319 -15.56 14.03 -10.07
C SER A 319 -16.67 14.03 -9.01
N GLY A 320 -16.39 13.52 -7.79
CA GLY A 320 -17.42 13.33 -6.77
C GLY A 320 -18.48 12.27 -7.12
N THR A 321 -18.16 11.38 -8.08
CA THR A 321 -19.11 10.34 -8.51
C THR A 321 -19.08 9.17 -7.55
N SER A 322 -20.22 8.85 -6.94
CA SER A 322 -20.38 7.69 -6.05
C SER A 322 -20.49 6.37 -6.82
N PRO A 323 -20.22 5.20 -6.19
CA PRO A 323 -20.41 3.90 -6.81
C PRO A 323 -21.87 3.68 -7.23
N LEU A 324 -22.09 3.17 -8.44
CA LEU A 324 -23.44 2.83 -8.94
C LEU A 324 -24.16 1.85 -8.03
N PHE A 325 -23.43 0.96 -7.39
CA PHE A 325 -24.01 0.02 -6.42
C PHE A 325 -24.66 0.76 -5.23
N ILE A 326 -23.96 1.75 -4.65
CA ILE A 326 -24.52 2.57 -3.54
C ILE A 326 -25.69 3.42 -4.03
N GLN A 327 -25.57 4.04 -5.21
CA GLN A 327 -26.68 4.81 -5.81
C GLN A 327 -27.92 3.93 -5.99
N THR A 328 -27.76 2.73 -6.55
CA THR A 328 -28.86 1.79 -6.77
C THR A 328 -29.50 1.36 -5.44
N LEU A 329 -28.70 1.11 -4.39
CA LEU A 329 -29.26 0.79 -3.07
C LEU A 329 -30.16 1.92 -2.54
N LEU A 330 -29.69 3.16 -2.65
CA LEU A 330 -30.47 4.35 -2.20
C LEU A 330 -31.73 4.55 -3.05
N GLU A 331 -31.64 4.44 -4.37
CA GLU A 331 -32.77 4.54 -5.30
C GLU A 331 -33.84 3.46 -5.05
N GLN A 332 -33.39 2.25 -4.66
CA GLN A 332 -34.30 1.13 -4.30
C GLN A 332 -34.80 1.22 -2.87
N GLY A 333 -34.47 2.29 -2.14
CA GLY A 333 -34.96 2.58 -0.80
C GLY A 333 -34.35 1.73 0.31
N TYR A 334 -33.15 1.19 0.11
CA TYR A 334 -32.41 0.49 1.15
C TYR A 334 -31.99 1.46 2.27
N ASP A 335 -32.00 0.95 3.50
CA ASP A 335 -31.33 1.59 4.62
C ASP A 335 -29.83 1.17 4.57
N VAL A 336 -28.96 2.14 4.26
CA VAL A 336 -27.52 1.89 4.12
C VAL A 336 -26.82 2.20 5.43
N GLN A 337 -26.29 1.18 6.08
CA GLN A 337 -25.66 1.24 7.39
C GLN A 337 -24.18 0.84 7.30
N THR A 338 -23.33 1.51 8.06
CA THR A 338 -21.90 1.19 8.17
C THR A 338 -21.49 0.98 9.62
N PHE A 339 -20.66 -0.05 9.84
CA PHE A 339 -20.11 -0.42 11.13
C PHE A 339 -18.60 -0.61 11.01
N PRO A 340 -17.84 0.48 10.85
CA PRO A 340 -16.40 0.41 10.66
C PRO A 340 -15.66 0.36 12.01
N SER A 341 -14.67 -0.51 12.13
CA SER A 341 -13.71 -0.50 13.25
C SER A 341 -12.73 0.66 13.10
N ALA A 342 -12.04 0.72 11.95
CA ALA A 342 -11.23 1.88 11.57
C ALA A 342 -12.11 2.97 10.95
N THR A 343 -11.69 4.22 11.05
CA THR A 343 -12.47 5.35 10.50
C THR A 343 -12.63 5.28 8.97
N LEU A 344 -13.79 5.67 8.46
CA LEU A 344 -14.05 5.82 7.03
C LEU A 344 -13.56 7.17 6.46
N GLN A 345 -12.97 8.02 7.27
CA GLN A 345 -12.51 9.35 6.86
C GLN A 345 -11.08 9.34 6.32
N ASN A 346 -10.30 8.32 6.70
CA ASN A 346 -8.94 8.15 6.21
C ASN A 346 -8.61 6.66 5.98
N PRO A 347 -8.62 6.18 4.72
CA PRO A 347 -8.93 6.89 3.46
C PRO A 347 -10.36 7.43 3.41
N PRO A 348 -10.64 8.48 2.60
CA PRO A 348 -11.92 9.20 2.62
C PRO A 348 -13.06 8.42 1.95
N PHE A 349 -13.37 7.23 2.47
CA PHE A 349 -14.48 6.38 1.99
C PHE A 349 -15.84 7.02 2.27
N ASP A 350 -15.94 7.80 3.34
CA ASP A 350 -17.12 8.60 3.69
C ASP A 350 -17.57 9.51 2.55
N ARG A 351 -16.61 10.05 1.78
CA ARG A 351 -16.89 10.99 0.66
C ARG A 351 -16.92 10.30 -0.69
N ILE A 352 -16.04 9.31 -0.92
CA ILE A 352 -15.86 8.72 -2.25
C ILE A 352 -16.83 7.56 -2.48
N ILE A 353 -17.10 6.76 -1.45
CA ILE A 353 -17.97 5.58 -1.55
C ILE A 353 -19.36 5.87 -1.01
N PHE A 354 -19.43 6.44 0.18
CA PHE A 354 -20.67 6.64 0.91
C PHE A 354 -21.15 8.10 0.93
N GLY A 355 -20.61 8.97 0.06
CA GLY A 355 -20.90 10.41 0.09
C GLY A 355 -22.37 10.81 -0.09
N GLU A 356 -23.19 9.93 -0.67
CA GLU A 356 -24.63 10.13 -0.82
C GLU A 356 -25.46 9.51 0.31
N VAL A 357 -24.82 8.77 1.24
CA VAL A 357 -25.53 8.10 2.34
C VAL A 357 -25.83 9.09 3.45
N PRO A 358 -27.12 9.33 3.79
CA PRO A 358 -27.47 10.24 4.86
C PRO A 358 -27.11 9.65 6.24
N HIS A 359 -26.65 10.51 7.15
CA HIS A 359 -26.32 10.14 8.54
C HIS A 359 -25.33 8.98 8.67
N LEU A 360 -24.33 8.94 7.78
CA LEU A 360 -23.33 7.90 7.75
C LEU A 360 -22.57 7.78 9.08
N ARG A 361 -22.52 6.57 9.65
CA ARG A 361 -21.61 6.27 10.76
C ARG A 361 -20.20 6.07 10.20
N THR A 362 -19.24 6.89 10.61
CA THR A 362 -17.87 6.88 10.08
C THR A 362 -16.84 6.22 10.99
N GLU A 363 -17.22 5.92 12.26
CA GLU A 363 -16.30 5.33 13.24
C GLU A 363 -17.05 4.53 14.30
N THR A 364 -16.33 3.68 15.01
CA THR A 364 -16.81 2.96 16.21
C THR A 364 -15.94 3.35 17.40
N GLN A 365 -16.59 3.64 18.52
CA GLN A 365 -15.90 4.02 19.77
C GLN A 365 -15.16 2.83 20.37
N GLY A 366 -13.89 3.04 20.76
CA GLY A 366 -13.01 2.04 21.39
C GLY A 366 -11.57 2.47 21.30
N ALA A 367 -10.77 2.25 22.36
CA ALA A 367 -9.37 2.63 22.40
C ALA A 367 -8.48 1.70 21.55
N THR A 368 -8.92 0.46 21.34
CA THR A 368 -8.18 -0.56 20.61
C THR A 368 -9.03 -1.19 19.50
N PRO A 369 -8.42 -1.75 18.45
CA PRO A 369 -9.15 -2.52 17.43
C PRO A 369 -9.98 -3.66 18.04
N PHE A 370 -9.47 -4.33 19.06
CA PHE A 370 -10.22 -5.36 19.80
C PHE A 370 -11.53 -4.83 20.39
N GLU A 371 -11.49 -3.66 21.03
CA GLU A 371 -12.70 -3.02 21.60
C GLU A 371 -13.64 -2.55 20.51
N ARG A 372 -13.10 -1.97 19.42
CA ARG A 372 -13.92 -1.48 18.31
C ARG A 372 -14.60 -2.61 17.56
N ASP A 373 -13.90 -3.72 17.28
CA ASP A 373 -14.47 -4.90 16.62
C ASP A 373 -15.56 -5.54 17.48
N THR A 374 -15.33 -5.64 18.79
CA THR A 374 -16.34 -6.11 19.74
C THR A 374 -17.57 -5.19 19.74
N ARG A 375 -17.35 -3.88 19.76
CA ARG A 375 -18.41 -2.88 19.83
C ARG A 375 -19.21 -2.80 18.54
N LEU A 376 -18.56 -2.77 17.37
CA LEU A 376 -19.27 -2.74 16.08
C LEU A 376 -20.19 -3.96 15.93
N THR A 377 -19.71 -5.14 16.38
CA THR A 377 -20.51 -6.37 16.38
C THR A 377 -21.75 -6.21 17.26
N ALA A 378 -21.57 -5.75 18.50
CA ALA A 378 -22.69 -5.52 19.41
C ALA A 378 -23.69 -4.48 18.86
N ASP A 379 -23.18 -3.38 18.29
CA ASP A 379 -24.00 -2.33 17.71
C ASP A 379 -24.79 -2.83 16.49
N PHE A 380 -24.18 -3.67 15.63
CA PHE A 380 -24.89 -4.31 14.51
C PHE A 380 -25.97 -5.26 15.02
N LEU A 381 -25.64 -6.15 15.97
CA LEU A 381 -26.61 -7.06 16.56
C LEU A 381 -27.79 -6.31 17.18
N GLN A 382 -27.55 -5.21 17.89
CA GLN A 382 -28.59 -4.34 18.45
C GLN A 382 -29.45 -3.71 17.35
N SER A 383 -28.88 -3.34 16.20
CA SER A 383 -29.63 -2.78 15.07
C SER A 383 -30.64 -3.77 14.49
N LEU A 384 -30.37 -5.08 14.57
CA LEU A 384 -31.29 -6.13 14.15
C LEU A 384 -32.54 -6.28 15.03
N ASP A 385 -32.54 -5.74 16.27
CA ASP A 385 -33.72 -5.73 17.15
C ASP A 385 -34.79 -4.75 16.67
N GLN A 386 -34.38 -3.72 15.98
CA GLN A 386 -35.28 -2.76 15.37
C GLN A 386 -35.73 -3.35 14.02
N LYS A 387 -36.78 -4.21 14.01
CA LYS A 387 -37.27 -4.83 12.76
C LYS A 387 -37.33 -3.79 11.64
N PRO A 388 -36.44 -3.84 10.64
CA PRO A 388 -36.45 -2.84 9.60
C PRO A 388 -37.69 -3.04 8.72
N ASP A 389 -38.49 -2.00 8.56
CA ASP A 389 -39.60 -1.97 7.60
C ASP A 389 -39.13 -1.98 6.14
N LYS A 390 -37.85 -1.81 5.94
CA LYS A 390 -37.16 -1.69 4.62
C LYS A 390 -36.01 -2.68 4.54
N PRO A 391 -35.63 -3.14 3.34
CA PRO A 391 -34.39 -3.87 3.16
C PRO A 391 -33.21 -2.98 3.55
N PHE A 392 -32.18 -3.58 4.12
CA PHE A 392 -30.96 -2.85 4.51
C PHE A 392 -29.72 -3.40 3.80
N PHE A 393 -28.78 -2.51 3.62
CA PHE A 393 -27.39 -2.84 3.33
C PHE A 393 -26.55 -2.53 4.57
N ALA A 394 -25.76 -3.49 5.04
CA ALA A 394 -24.85 -3.29 6.15
C ALA A 394 -23.41 -3.57 5.71
N PHE A 395 -22.51 -2.62 5.96
CA PHE A 395 -21.07 -2.77 5.76
C PHE A 395 -20.36 -2.85 7.11
N LEU A 396 -19.90 -4.04 7.48
CA LEU A 396 -19.12 -4.29 8.68
C LEU A 396 -17.66 -4.43 8.29
N PHE A 397 -16.79 -3.59 8.86
CA PHE A 397 -15.37 -3.56 8.53
C PHE A 397 -14.52 -3.75 9.79
N TYR A 398 -13.94 -4.93 9.92
CA TYR A 398 -13.13 -5.40 11.05
C TYR A 398 -11.66 -5.07 10.86
N ASP A 399 -10.96 -4.63 11.93
CA ASP A 399 -9.57 -4.14 11.90
C ASP A 399 -8.60 -4.99 12.75
N LEU A 400 -9.07 -5.95 13.54
CA LEU A 400 -8.22 -6.69 14.49
C LEU A 400 -7.12 -7.52 13.80
N LEU A 401 -7.39 -8.08 12.61
CA LEU A 401 -6.40 -8.84 11.85
C LEU A 401 -5.30 -7.94 11.27
N HIS A 402 -5.63 -6.71 10.88
CA HIS A 402 -4.67 -5.71 10.42
C HIS A 402 -3.78 -5.23 11.57
N ALA A 403 -4.37 -4.90 12.71
CA ALA A 403 -3.65 -4.37 13.86
C ALA A 403 -2.79 -5.42 14.58
N ILE A 404 -3.14 -6.72 14.46
CA ILE A 404 -2.48 -7.86 15.13
C ILE A 404 -2.23 -7.56 16.62
N SER A 405 -3.28 -7.07 17.30
CA SER A 405 -3.19 -6.61 18.69
C SER A 405 -4.40 -7.10 19.49
N ILE A 406 -4.18 -8.08 20.36
CA ILE A 406 -5.22 -8.73 21.14
C ILE A 406 -4.81 -8.81 22.63
N PRO A 407 -5.76 -8.59 23.59
CA PRO A 407 -5.47 -8.68 25.03
C PRO A 407 -4.95 -10.04 25.46
N ALA A 408 -4.12 -10.06 26.52
CA ALA A 408 -3.48 -11.26 27.05
C ALA A 408 -4.44 -12.45 27.26
N PRO A 409 -5.67 -12.31 27.80
CA PRO A 409 -6.58 -13.45 28.00
C PRO A 409 -6.98 -14.17 26.70
N HIS A 410 -6.83 -13.54 25.54
CA HIS A 410 -7.23 -14.07 24.24
C HIS A 410 -6.05 -14.56 23.39
N ARG A 411 -4.81 -14.54 23.90
CA ARG A 411 -3.58 -14.87 23.14
C ARG A 411 -3.09 -16.33 23.30
N HIS A 412 -3.88 -17.21 23.89
CA HIS A 412 -3.38 -18.54 24.33
C HIS A 412 -3.91 -19.70 23.50
N LYS A 413 -4.68 -19.45 22.48
CA LYS A 413 -5.23 -20.53 21.64
C LYS A 413 -4.11 -21.15 20.78
N PHE A 414 -3.23 -20.33 20.24
CA PHE A 414 -2.12 -20.76 19.40
C PHE A 414 -0.79 -20.31 20.01
N GLU A 415 0.05 -21.28 20.35
CA GLU A 415 1.35 -21.07 21.00
C GLU A 415 2.48 -21.77 20.21
N PRO A 416 3.73 -21.30 20.23
CA PRO A 416 4.17 -20.07 20.90
C PRO A 416 3.64 -18.81 20.16
N SER A 417 3.27 -17.78 20.92
CA SER A 417 2.75 -16.53 20.39
C SER A 417 3.54 -15.34 20.92
N TRP A 418 3.75 -14.33 20.05
CA TRP A 418 4.26 -13.06 20.53
C TRP A 418 3.24 -12.36 21.44
N GLU A 419 3.74 -11.53 22.34
CA GLU A 419 2.88 -10.69 23.20
C GLU A 419 2.27 -9.52 22.43
N TYR A 420 2.99 -9.02 21.42
CA TYR A 420 2.60 -7.92 20.54
C TYR A 420 3.35 -8.00 19.20
N ALA A 421 2.84 -7.33 18.18
CA ALA A 421 3.48 -7.28 16.88
C ALA A 421 4.76 -6.43 16.91
N ASN A 422 5.92 -7.11 17.03
CA ASN A 422 7.24 -6.47 17.07
C ASN A 422 7.84 -6.36 15.66
N TYR A 423 7.37 -5.39 14.87
CA TYR A 423 7.84 -5.19 13.50
C TYR A 423 9.35 -4.92 13.37
N MET A 424 10.01 -4.43 14.42
CA MET A 424 11.46 -4.22 14.43
C MET A 424 12.29 -5.50 14.56
N ALA A 425 11.69 -6.60 14.97
CA ALA A 425 12.36 -7.89 15.06
C ALA A 425 12.27 -8.68 13.74
N LEU A 426 11.47 -8.23 12.78
CA LEU A 426 11.21 -8.94 11.53
C LEU A 426 12.47 -8.99 10.66
N SER A 427 12.86 -10.19 10.25
CA SER A 427 13.98 -10.44 9.34
C SER A 427 13.68 -11.66 8.47
N ASN A 428 14.47 -11.85 7.42
CA ASN A 428 14.26 -12.98 6.50
C ASN A 428 14.56 -14.33 7.14
N GLU A 429 15.45 -14.35 8.13
CA GLU A 429 15.91 -15.54 8.85
C GLU A 429 15.02 -15.91 10.04
N MET A 430 14.11 -15.02 10.42
CA MET A 430 13.27 -15.21 11.61
C MET A 430 12.24 -16.33 11.38
N ASP A 431 12.00 -17.11 12.44
CA ASP A 431 10.84 -18.00 12.50
C ASP A 431 9.55 -17.16 12.59
N ALA A 432 8.72 -17.23 11.57
CA ALA A 432 7.46 -16.51 11.51
C ALA A 432 6.39 -17.05 12.48
N THR A 433 6.56 -18.28 12.99
CA THR A 433 5.53 -19.00 13.75
C THR A 433 4.98 -18.21 14.93
N PRO A 434 5.80 -17.60 15.83
CA PRO A 434 5.23 -16.89 16.96
C PRO A 434 4.43 -15.64 16.56
N PHE A 435 4.85 -14.94 15.50
CA PHE A 435 4.13 -13.79 14.98
C PHE A 435 2.85 -14.21 14.25
N PHE A 436 2.92 -15.27 13.45
CA PHE A 436 1.76 -15.83 12.78
C PHE A 436 0.73 -16.40 13.78
N ASN A 437 1.18 -17.01 14.90
CA ASN A 437 0.27 -17.46 15.95
C ASN A 437 -0.42 -16.30 16.69
N LEU A 438 0.25 -15.16 16.86
CA LEU A 438 -0.43 -13.95 17.35
C LEU A 438 -1.56 -13.54 16.41
N TYR A 439 -1.32 -13.55 15.10
CA TYR A 439 -2.31 -13.26 14.09
C TYR A 439 -3.45 -14.30 14.08
N ARG A 440 -3.15 -15.60 14.23
CA ARG A 440 -4.17 -16.66 14.39
C ARG A 440 -5.05 -16.44 15.62
N ASN A 441 -4.49 -15.98 16.73
CA ASN A 441 -5.27 -15.65 17.93
C ASN A 441 -6.25 -14.50 17.65
N CYS A 442 -5.85 -13.49 16.89
CA CYS A 442 -6.75 -12.44 16.41
C CYS A 442 -7.86 -13.03 15.51
N GLY A 443 -7.50 -13.93 14.58
CA GLY A 443 -8.44 -14.61 13.69
C GLY A 443 -9.48 -15.44 14.43
N TRP A 444 -9.06 -16.19 15.45
CA TRP A 444 -9.97 -16.94 16.32
C TRP A 444 -11.02 -16.03 16.99
N TYR A 445 -10.59 -14.87 17.45
CA TYR A 445 -11.51 -13.92 18.09
C TYR A 445 -12.50 -13.31 17.09
N VAL A 446 -12.00 -12.83 15.94
CA VAL A 446 -12.84 -12.28 14.87
C VAL A 446 -13.85 -13.31 14.37
N ASP A 447 -13.43 -14.58 14.20
CA ASP A 447 -14.32 -15.68 13.85
C ASP A 447 -15.49 -15.84 14.84
N SER A 448 -15.22 -15.69 16.14
CA SER A 448 -16.27 -15.74 17.16
C SER A 448 -17.27 -14.58 17.05
N LEU A 449 -16.79 -13.38 16.70
CA LEU A 449 -17.65 -12.21 16.48
C LEU A 449 -18.53 -12.40 15.24
N VAL A 450 -17.94 -12.83 14.11
CA VAL A 450 -18.72 -13.10 12.89
C VAL A 450 -19.68 -14.27 13.08
N GLY A 451 -19.26 -15.31 13.81
CA GLY A 451 -20.12 -16.43 14.21
C GLY A 451 -21.35 -15.98 14.99
N SER A 452 -21.21 -15.00 15.90
CA SER A 452 -22.34 -14.43 16.64
C SER A 452 -23.32 -13.68 15.73
N ILE A 453 -22.83 -13.00 14.69
CA ILE A 453 -23.67 -12.34 13.69
C ILE A 453 -24.50 -13.37 12.92
N VAL A 454 -23.83 -14.39 12.38
CA VAL A 454 -24.52 -15.45 11.62
C VAL A 454 -25.55 -16.15 12.49
N GLY A 455 -25.20 -16.49 13.74
CA GLY A 455 -26.12 -17.13 14.69
C GLY A 455 -27.35 -16.26 15.01
N GLU A 456 -27.16 -14.95 15.17
CA GLU A 456 -28.29 -14.06 15.47
C GLU A 456 -29.17 -13.82 14.22
N LEU A 457 -28.61 -13.74 13.03
CA LEU A 457 -29.38 -13.69 11.79
C LEU A 457 -30.25 -14.96 11.61
N GLU A 458 -29.72 -16.13 11.95
CA GLU A 458 -30.48 -17.37 11.97
C GLU A 458 -31.60 -17.35 13.03
N HIS A 459 -31.24 -17.01 14.27
CA HIS A 459 -32.20 -16.99 15.39
C HIS A 459 -33.39 -16.05 15.11
N LYS A 460 -33.14 -14.94 14.43
CA LYS A 460 -34.19 -13.98 14.03
C LYS A 460 -34.92 -14.35 12.74
N GLY A 461 -34.50 -15.41 12.02
CA GLY A 461 -35.04 -15.77 10.70
C GLY A 461 -34.70 -14.75 9.62
N LEU A 462 -33.71 -13.90 9.85
CA LEU A 462 -33.27 -12.89 8.89
C LEU A 462 -32.33 -13.49 7.83
N LEU A 463 -31.65 -14.59 8.14
CA LEU A 463 -30.70 -15.24 7.22
C LEU A 463 -31.40 -15.75 5.94
N ASP A 464 -32.66 -16.17 6.04
CA ASP A 464 -33.46 -16.63 4.88
C ASP A 464 -33.82 -15.51 3.91
N ASN A 465 -33.64 -14.25 4.32
CA ASN A 465 -33.84 -13.06 3.50
C ASN A 465 -32.60 -12.17 3.39
N SER A 466 -31.42 -12.73 3.60
CA SER A 466 -30.17 -11.96 3.59
C SER A 466 -29.11 -12.61 2.70
N ILE A 467 -28.40 -11.76 1.94
CA ILE A 467 -27.19 -12.12 1.20
C ILE A 467 -26.01 -11.74 2.07
N LEU A 468 -25.06 -12.64 2.28
CA LEU A 468 -23.82 -12.36 2.99
C LEU A 468 -22.63 -12.46 2.03
N VAL A 469 -21.84 -11.40 1.99
CA VAL A 469 -20.55 -11.30 1.30
C VAL A 469 -19.48 -11.17 2.37
N ILE A 470 -18.69 -12.23 2.58
CA ILE A 470 -17.65 -12.27 3.61
C ILE A 470 -16.32 -12.47 2.92
N THR A 471 -15.41 -11.48 3.04
CA THR A 471 -14.09 -11.53 2.39
C THR A 471 -13.07 -10.68 3.14
N GLY A 472 -11.80 -10.74 2.74
CA GLY A 472 -10.78 -9.75 3.09
C GLY A 472 -10.75 -8.61 2.08
N ASP A 473 -10.33 -7.44 2.49
CA ASP A 473 -10.01 -6.38 1.54
C ASP A 473 -8.70 -6.70 0.79
N HIS A 474 -7.67 -7.16 1.50
CA HIS A 474 -6.42 -7.74 0.99
C HIS A 474 -5.89 -8.76 2.00
N SER A 475 -4.79 -9.43 1.64
CA SER A 475 -4.14 -10.40 2.52
C SER A 475 -2.97 -9.78 3.29
N GLN A 476 -2.46 -10.52 4.27
CA GLN A 476 -1.33 -10.20 5.13
C GLN A 476 -0.20 -11.22 4.92
N GLU A 477 0.96 -10.77 4.42
CA GLU A 477 2.12 -11.62 4.18
C GLU A 477 2.97 -11.80 5.45
N PHE A 478 3.42 -13.04 5.69
CA PHE A 478 4.31 -13.44 6.79
C PHE A 478 5.61 -14.01 6.25
N ASN A 479 6.19 -13.36 5.24
CA ASN A 479 7.43 -13.76 4.57
C ASN A 479 7.34 -15.15 3.89
N GLU A 480 6.18 -15.49 3.34
CA GLU A 480 5.93 -16.76 2.63
C GLU A 480 6.91 -16.93 1.46
N ASN A 481 7.19 -15.87 0.73
CA ASN A 481 8.09 -15.86 -0.41
C ASN A 481 9.58 -15.82 -0.03
N LYS A 482 9.92 -15.75 1.25
CA LYS A 482 11.31 -15.61 1.75
C LYS A 482 12.08 -14.44 1.11
N LYS A 483 11.36 -13.32 0.89
CA LYS A 483 11.91 -12.07 0.34
C LYS A 483 11.86 -10.94 1.36
N ASN A 484 11.71 -11.28 2.65
CA ASN A 484 11.56 -10.35 3.77
C ASN A 484 10.39 -9.38 3.59
N TYR A 485 9.27 -9.86 3.03
CA TYR A 485 8.01 -9.13 3.01
C TYR A 485 7.16 -9.52 4.22
N TRP A 486 6.72 -8.51 4.95
CA TRP A 486 5.90 -8.64 6.14
C TRP A 486 4.78 -7.59 6.07
N GLY A 487 3.54 -8.04 6.14
CA GLY A 487 2.41 -7.14 6.02
C GLY A 487 1.79 -7.13 4.62
N HIS A 488 1.45 -5.94 4.13
CA HIS A 488 0.73 -5.73 2.88
C HIS A 488 1.20 -4.45 2.17
N GLY A 489 0.64 -4.14 0.99
CA GLY A 489 0.93 -2.89 0.27
C GLY A 489 2.29 -2.84 -0.42
N SER A 490 3.05 -3.95 -0.46
CA SER A 490 4.43 -3.95 -0.93
C SER A 490 4.69 -4.76 -2.19
N ASN A 491 3.81 -5.71 -2.53
CA ASN A 491 3.88 -6.52 -3.75
C ASN A 491 2.47 -7.02 -4.17
N TYR A 492 2.41 -7.80 -5.25
CA TYR A 492 1.17 -8.32 -5.82
C TYR A 492 1.20 -9.84 -5.99
N SER A 493 1.95 -10.54 -5.13
CA SER A 493 1.85 -12.01 -5.02
C SER A 493 0.57 -12.42 -4.28
N ASP A 494 0.21 -13.69 -4.40
CA ASP A 494 -0.94 -14.26 -3.70
C ASP A 494 -0.89 -14.02 -2.18
N ALA A 495 0.31 -13.93 -1.60
CA ALA A 495 0.47 -13.63 -0.18
C ALA A 495 -0.15 -12.28 0.25
N GLN A 496 -0.33 -11.33 -0.69
CA GLN A 496 -0.92 -10.01 -0.39
C GLN A 496 -2.24 -9.73 -1.11
N ILE A 497 -2.57 -10.45 -2.20
CA ILE A 497 -3.81 -10.18 -2.96
C ILE A 497 -4.82 -11.32 -2.95
N HIS A 498 -4.43 -12.54 -2.59
CA HIS A 498 -5.39 -13.64 -2.46
C HIS A 498 -6.08 -13.58 -1.10
N VAL A 499 -7.40 -13.53 -1.11
CA VAL A 499 -8.25 -13.43 0.09
C VAL A 499 -9.30 -14.53 0.11
N PRO A 500 -9.74 -15.01 1.28
CA PRO A 500 -10.90 -15.88 1.39
C PRO A 500 -12.15 -15.15 0.89
N PHE A 501 -13.06 -15.91 0.25
CA PHE A 501 -14.34 -15.36 -0.18
C PHE A 501 -15.47 -16.36 0.01
N ILE A 502 -16.45 -15.99 0.84
CA ILE A 502 -17.67 -16.73 1.12
C ILE A 502 -18.85 -15.89 0.65
N TYR A 503 -19.68 -16.46 -0.20
CA TYR A 503 -20.91 -15.85 -0.68
C TYR A 503 -22.10 -16.73 -0.28
N TYR A 504 -22.95 -16.21 0.56
CA TYR A 504 -24.18 -16.89 0.98
C TYR A 504 -25.39 -16.22 0.35
N GLU A 505 -26.21 -17.04 -0.31
CA GLU A 505 -27.51 -16.66 -0.84
C GLU A 505 -28.54 -17.71 -0.43
N PRO A 506 -29.65 -17.32 0.26
CA PRO A 506 -30.64 -18.26 0.72
C PRO A 506 -31.30 -18.98 -0.47
N GLY A 507 -31.45 -20.31 -0.31
CA GLY A 507 -32.01 -21.17 -1.34
C GLY A 507 -31.03 -21.64 -2.42
N GLN A 508 -29.80 -21.11 -2.45
CA GLN A 508 -28.74 -21.61 -3.33
C GLN A 508 -28.02 -22.81 -2.70
N ALA A 509 -27.78 -23.85 -3.50
CA ALA A 509 -26.97 -24.98 -3.04
C ALA A 509 -25.50 -24.54 -2.84
N PRO A 510 -24.84 -24.99 -1.76
CA PRO A 510 -23.45 -24.68 -1.52
C PRO A 510 -22.56 -25.23 -2.64
N ARG A 511 -21.57 -24.46 -3.03
CA ARG A 511 -20.65 -24.83 -4.12
C ARG A 511 -19.26 -24.22 -3.94
N ASN A 512 -18.23 -25.01 -4.27
CA ASN A 512 -16.86 -24.51 -4.39
C ASN A 512 -16.56 -24.14 -5.85
N TYR A 513 -16.12 -22.89 -6.06
CA TYR A 513 -15.67 -22.38 -7.34
C TYR A 513 -14.14 -22.26 -7.33
N HIS A 514 -13.50 -22.85 -8.34
CA HIS A 514 -12.03 -22.93 -8.41
C HIS A 514 -11.41 -22.02 -9.47
N HIS A 515 -12.23 -21.36 -10.28
CA HIS A 515 -11.75 -20.35 -11.21
C HIS A 515 -11.41 -19.05 -10.48
N THR A 516 -10.50 -18.28 -11.03
CA THR A 516 -10.12 -16.98 -10.47
C THR A 516 -11.29 -16.01 -10.50
N THR A 517 -11.60 -15.41 -9.36
CA THR A 517 -12.56 -14.31 -9.22
C THR A 517 -11.89 -13.10 -8.57
N THR A 518 -12.51 -11.95 -8.66
CA THR A 518 -11.92 -10.70 -8.16
C THR A 518 -12.97 -9.84 -7.44
N HIS A 519 -12.54 -8.87 -6.65
CA HIS A 519 -13.44 -7.87 -6.07
C HIS A 519 -14.33 -7.18 -7.12
N TYR A 520 -13.84 -7.04 -8.36
CA TYR A 520 -14.63 -6.41 -9.43
C TYR A 520 -15.88 -7.19 -9.82
N ASP A 521 -15.92 -8.49 -9.52
CA ASP A 521 -17.01 -9.40 -9.92
C ASP A 521 -18.22 -9.33 -9.00
N ILE A 522 -18.04 -8.78 -7.79
CA ILE A 522 -19.10 -8.74 -6.76
C ILE A 522 -20.21 -7.78 -7.17
N VAL A 523 -19.86 -6.55 -7.55
CA VAL A 523 -20.84 -5.53 -7.96
C VAL A 523 -21.70 -5.99 -9.15
N PRO A 524 -21.14 -6.43 -10.30
CA PRO A 524 -21.99 -6.83 -11.44
C PRO A 524 -22.86 -8.03 -11.11
N THR A 525 -22.40 -8.96 -10.27
CA THR A 525 -23.21 -10.09 -9.82
C THR A 525 -24.42 -9.63 -9.02
N LEU A 526 -24.22 -8.77 -8.03
CA LEU A 526 -25.31 -8.24 -7.20
C LEU A 526 -26.28 -7.37 -8.01
N MET A 527 -25.75 -6.49 -8.87
CA MET A 527 -26.55 -5.59 -9.72
C MET A 527 -27.45 -6.39 -10.68
N HIS A 528 -26.91 -7.44 -11.30
CA HIS A 528 -27.69 -8.29 -12.16
C HIS A 528 -28.72 -9.12 -11.41
N THR A 529 -28.28 -9.83 -10.35
CA THR A 529 -29.11 -10.83 -9.64
C THR A 529 -30.23 -10.20 -8.82
N PHE A 530 -29.96 -9.09 -8.11
CA PHE A 530 -30.90 -8.53 -7.13
C PHE A 530 -31.54 -7.22 -7.58
N PHE A 531 -30.92 -6.49 -8.50
CA PHE A 531 -31.46 -5.20 -9.00
C PHE A 531 -31.89 -5.26 -10.46
N GLY A 532 -31.83 -6.46 -11.09
CA GLY A 532 -32.34 -6.68 -12.44
C GLY A 532 -31.61 -5.88 -13.51
N VAL A 533 -30.37 -5.45 -13.26
CA VAL A 533 -29.55 -4.73 -14.24
C VAL A 533 -29.21 -5.66 -15.40
N SER A 534 -29.64 -5.31 -16.61
CA SER A 534 -29.47 -6.10 -17.81
C SER A 534 -28.30 -5.68 -18.71
N ASN A 535 -27.66 -4.56 -18.39
CA ASN A 535 -26.44 -4.13 -19.07
C ASN A 535 -25.33 -5.19 -18.95
N PRO A 536 -24.49 -5.38 -19.99
CA PRO A 536 -23.29 -6.18 -19.85
C PRO A 536 -22.38 -5.60 -18.74
N PRO A 537 -21.72 -6.43 -17.91
CA PRO A 537 -20.84 -5.95 -16.84
C PRO A 537 -19.84 -4.89 -17.30
N GLY A 538 -19.30 -5.03 -18.53
CA GLY A 538 -18.33 -4.08 -19.10
C GLY A 538 -18.79 -2.64 -19.24
N ASP A 539 -20.09 -2.36 -19.13
CA ASP A 539 -20.62 -0.99 -19.16
C ASP A 539 -20.36 -0.22 -17.86
N TYR A 540 -20.23 -0.93 -16.74
CA TYR A 540 -20.13 -0.30 -15.41
C TYR A 540 -19.15 -1.01 -14.45
N SER A 541 -18.51 -2.10 -14.88
CA SER A 541 -17.53 -2.83 -14.09
C SER A 541 -16.38 -3.33 -14.97
N MET A 542 -15.25 -3.62 -14.35
CA MET A 542 -14.16 -4.40 -14.92
C MET A 542 -14.30 -5.90 -14.60
N GLY A 543 -15.26 -6.26 -13.78
CA GLY A 543 -15.56 -7.64 -13.40
C GLY A 543 -16.44 -8.39 -14.39
N HIS A 544 -16.71 -9.63 -14.03
CA HIS A 544 -17.64 -10.57 -14.66
C HIS A 544 -18.63 -11.04 -13.60
N PHE A 545 -19.61 -11.87 -13.97
CA PHE A 545 -20.41 -12.51 -12.93
C PHE A 545 -19.56 -13.55 -12.19
N LEU A 546 -19.75 -13.67 -10.89
CA LEU A 546 -18.98 -14.59 -10.04
C LEU A 546 -19.02 -16.05 -10.55
N THR A 547 -20.09 -16.45 -11.21
CA THR A 547 -20.27 -17.80 -11.76
C THR A 547 -19.62 -18.00 -13.13
N ASP A 548 -19.19 -16.96 -13.81
CA ASP A 548 -18.55 -17.07 -15.11
C ASP A 548 -17.16 -17.67 -14.98
N SER A 549 -16.89 -18.74 -15.70
CA SER A 549 -15.58 -19.39 -15.72
C SER A 549 -14.63 -18.85 -16.81
N LEU A 550 -15.18 -18.17 -17.82
CA LEU A 550 -14.35 -17.49 -18.83
C LEU A 550 -13.86 -16.15 -18.28
N ARG A 551 -12.55 -16.04 -18.11
CA ARG A 551 -11.88 -14.91 -17.47
C ARG A 551 -10.80 -14.33 -18.36
N PRO A 552 -10.47 -13.01 -18.22
CA PRO A 552 -9.24 -12.48 -18.76
C PRO A 552 -8.03 -13.26 -18.24
N LEU A 553 -6.99 -13.39 -19.07
CA LEU A 553 -5.74 -14.05 -18.69
C LEU A 553 -4.88 -13.23 -17.72
N PHE A 554 -5.41 -12.11 -17.24
CA PHE A 554 -4.72 -11.24 -16.30
C PHE A 554 -5.70 -10.63 -15.30
N HIS A 555 -5.17 -10.30 -14.13
CA HIS A 555 -5.83 -9.48 -13.11
C HIS A 555 -5.09 -8.14 -12.97
N LEU A 556 -5.80 -7.01 -13.10
CA LEU A 556 -5.26 -5.67 -12.83
C LEU A 556 -5.49 -5.35 -11.36
N THR A 557 -4.41 -5.11 -10.63
CA THR A 557 -4.43 -4.82 -9.18
C THR A 557 -3.48 -3.67 -8.85
N GLY A 558 -3.75 -2.92 -7.78
CA GLY A 558 -2.84 -1.85 -7.29
C GLY A 558 -3.50 -0.49 -7.10
N THR A 559 -2.77 0.56 -7.40
CA THR A 559 -3.19 1.97 -7.25
C THR A 559 -2.97 2.74 -8.55
N GLU A 560 -3.33 4.04 -8.57
CA GLU A 560 -3.05 4.90 -9.72
C GLU A 560 -1.54 5.05 -10.02
N GLU A 561 -0.70 4.95 -9.00
CA GLU A 561 0.74 5.16 -9.12
C GLU A 561 1.51 3.85 -9.35
N ASN A 562 1.15 2.81 -8.58
CA ASN A 562 1.77 1.50 -8.61
C ASN A 562 0.68 0.45 -8.86
N TYR A 563 0.76 -0.25 -9.97
CA TYR A 563 -0.19 -1.31 -10.29
C TYR A 563 0.49 -2.46 -11.01
N ALA A 564 -0.14 -3.61 -10.97
CA ALA A 564 0.36 -4.79 -11.65
C ALA A 564 -0.72 -5.47 -12.50
N PHE A 565 -0.26 -6.14 -13.55
CA PHE A 565 -1.00 -7.15 -14.26
C PHE A 565 -0.47 -8.51 -13.83
N VAL A 566 -1.29 -9.25 -13.12
CA VAL A 566 -0.97 -10.58 -12.61
C VAL A 566 -1.53 -11.59 -13.60
N THR A 567 -0.65 -12.40 -14.18
CA THR A 567 -0.99 -13.52 -15.07
C THR A 567 -0.59 -14.85 -14.40
N PRO A 568 -1.01 -16.00 -14.90
CA PRO A 568 -0.53 -17.29 -14.38
C PRO A 568 0.99 -17.47 -14.44
N GLU A 569 1.65 -16.83 -15.42
CA GLU A 569 3.08 -17.00 -15.69
C GLU A 569 3.94 -15.91 -15.04
N ALA A 570 3.40 -14.69 -14.86
CA ALA A 570 4.20 -13.53 -14.44
C ALA A 570 3.38 -12.42 -13.79
N ILE A 571 4.04 -11.66 -12.95
CA ILE A 571 3.55 -10.40 -12.38
C ILE A 571 4.28 -9.25 -13.06
N TYR A 572 3.56 -8.44 -13.83
CA TYR A 572 4.08 -7.25 -14.50
C TYR A 572 3.74 -6.01 -13.68
N GLU A 573 4.63 -5.60 -12.82
CA GLU A 573 4.40 -4.46 -11.92
C GLU A 573 4.94 -3.17 -12.54
N LYS A 574 4.05 -2.16 -12.74
CA LYS A 574 4.44 -0.81 -13.07
C LYS A 574 4.67 -0.01 -11.78
N LYS A 575 5.89 0.40 -11.54
CA LYS A 575 6.27 1.29 -10.44
C LYS A 575 5.92 2.75 -10.76
N HIS A 576 5.79 3.58 -9.73
CA HIS A 576 5.59 5.03 -9.86
C HIS A 576 6.62 5.71 -10.80
N SER A 577 7.85 5.24 -10.82
CA SER A 577 8.90 5.71 -11.74
C SER A 577 8.63 5.42 -13.24
N GLY A 578 7.52 4.73 -13.56
CA GLY A 578 7.22 4.28 -14.93
C GLY A 578 7.93 2.99 -15.33
N ARG A 579 8.80 2.45 -14.48
CA ARG A 579 9.49 1.18 -14.71
C ARG A 579 8.53 0.01 -14.57
N ILE A 580 8.69 -1.00 -15.44
CA ILE A 580 8.03 -2.29 -15.31
C ILE A 580 9.03 -3.28 -14.71
N VAL A 581 8.63 -3.95 -13.64
CA VAL A 581 9.34 -5.07 -13.02
C VAL A 581 8.55 -6.32 -13.33
N VAL A 582 9.21 -7.36 -13.82
CA VAL A 582 8.58 -8.64 -14.13
C VAL A 582 9.13 -9.70 -13.19
N THR A 583 8.21 -10.38 -12.49
CA THR A 583 8.58 -11.45 -11.54
C THR A 583 7.68 -12.66 -11.76
N ASP A 584 8.13 -13.82 -11.28
CA ASP A 584 7.26 -14.98 -11.08
C ASP A 584 6.35 -14.80 -9.85
N SER A 585 5.51 -15.78 -9.55
CA SER A 585 4.59 -15.77 -8.39
C SER A 585 5.32 -15.74 -7.03
N LEU A 586 6.61 -16.14 -6.99
CA LEU A 586 7.46 -16.09 -5.80
C LEU A 586 8.32 -14.83 -5.75
N LEU A 587 8.02 -13.83 -6.57
CA LEU A 587 8.72 -12.55 -6.67
C LEU A 587 10.20 -12.68 -7.09
N ASN A 588 10.59 -13.75 -7.79
CA ASN A 588 11.89 -13.82 -8.42
C ASN A 588 11.84 -13.04 -9.75
N PRO A 589 12.82 -12.20 -10.05
CA PRO A 589 12.91 -11.53 -11.35
C PRO A 589 13.01 -12.57 -12.48
N ILE A 590 12.20 -12.38 -13.52
CA ILE A 590 12.20 -13.24 -14.72
C ILE A 590 12.24 -12.40 -15.99
N ASP A 591 12.80 -12.97 -17.05
CA ASP A 591 12.74 -12.40 -18.39
C ASP A 591 11.54 -13.00 -19.13
N HIS A 592 10.39 -12.39 -18.95
CA HIS A 592 9.13 -12.79 -19.57
C HIS A 592 8.46 -11.58 -20.20
N PRO A 593 8.78 -11.27 -21.48
CA PRO A 593 8.21 -10.11 -22.16
C PRO A 593 6.70 -10.29 -22.38
N MET A 594 5.93 -9.23 -22.10
CA MET A 594 4.52 -9.20 -22.39
C MET A 594 4.29 -9.25 -23.90
N SER A 595 3.45 -10.17 -24.38
CA SER A 595 3.11 -10.25 -25.80
C SER A 595 2.40 -8.96 -26.26
N PRO A 596 2.56 -8.54 -27.54
CA PRO A 596 1.86 -7.35 -28.07
C PRO A 596 0.34 -7.45 -27.96
N GLN A 597 -0.21 -8.65 -28.07
CA GLN A 597 -1.65 -8.90 -27.92
C GLN A 597 -2.09 -8.68 -26.48
N LEU A 598 -1.40 -9.29 -25.50
CA LEU A 598 -1.69 -9.11 -24.08
C LEU A 598 -1.58 -7.64 -23.66
N LEU A 599 -0.54 -6.94 -24.17
CA LEU A 599 -0.39 -5.50 -23.91
C LEU A 599 -1.59 -4.70 -24.41
N LYS A 600 -2.08 -4.97 -25.62
CA LYS A 600 -3.25 -4.30 -26.18
C LYS A 600 -4.47 -4.52 -25.31
N GLU A 601 -4.75 -5.79 -24.95
CA GLU A 601 -5.88 -6.16 -24.09
C GLU A 601 -5.81 -5.47 -22.71
N VAL A 602 -4.63 -5.47 -22.10
CA VAL A 602 -4.34 -4.81 -20.82
C VAL A 602 -4.59 -3.31 -20.88
N LEU A 603 -4.12 -2.62 -21.93
CA LEU A 603 -4.32 -1.18 -22.11
C LEU A 603 -5.77 -0.83 -22.37
N GLU A 604 -6.47 -1.61 -23.19
CA GLU A 604 -7.90 -1.43 -23.44
C GLU A 604 -8.72 -1.63 -22.17
N TYR A 605 -8.41 -2.68 -21.40
CA TYR A 605 -9.06 -2.97 -20.11
C TYR A 605 -8.83 -1.85 -19.10
N LYS A 606 -7.57 -1.43 -18.91
CA LYS A 606 -7.20 -0.36 -17.97
C LYS A 606 -7.84 0.98 -18.31
N ASN A 607 -8.02 1.29 -19.61
CA ASN A 607 -8.54 2.60 -20.06
C ASN A 607 -10.03 2.58 -20.40
N ARG A 608 -10.75 1.51 -20.06
CA ARG A 608 -12.15 1.29 -20.46
C ARG A 608 -13.06 2.47 -20.15
N PHE A 609 -12.95 3.05 -18.96
CA PHE A 609 -13.80 4.16 -18.49
C PHE A 609 -13.16 5.55 -18.66
N ARG A 610 -12.02 5.65 -19.32
CA ARG A 610 -11.43 6.95 -19.65
C ARG A 610 -12.15 7.54 -20.85
N LYS A 611 -12.48 8.84 -20.77
CA LYS A 611 -13.08 9.56 -21.88
C LYS A 611 -12.13 9.49 -23.08
N LYS A 612 -12.65 9.01 -24.23
CA LYS A 612 -11.91 9.04 -25.49
C LYS A 612 -12.04 10.46 -26.05
N ASP A 613 -10.91 11.14 -26.31
CA ASP A 613 -10.86 12.41 -27.02
C ASP A 613 -11.30 12.24 -28.47
#